data_73a7b151fab6608b3b128101f02698f7
#
_entry.id   73a7b151fab6608b3b128101f02698f7
#
_cell.length_a   1.000
_cell.length_b   1.000
_cell.length_c   1.000
_cell.angle_alpha   90.00
_cell.angle_beta   90.00
_cell.angle_gamma   90.00
#
_symmetry.space_group_name_H-M   'P 1'
#
loop_
_entity.id
_entity.type
_entity.pdbx_description
1 polymer ?
#
loop_
_entity_poly.entity_id
_entity_poly.type
_entity_poly.pdbx_seq_one_letter_code
_entity_poly.pdbx_strand_id
1 'polypeptide(L)'
;MLGIDTNVLVRFLVRDDQTQFKKARKLLKREVSNGRRVFINQLVLLETEWVLRSRYGLAKTLMLDTISRLLDAPDIQLEDEPAVEEALFIWRDANADFADCLIGARNGRFGCRATVTFDTKASKLSGFTAA
;
A
#
# COMPACT_ATOMS: atom_id res chain seq x y z
N MET A 1 -16.87 3.44 8.63
CA MET A 1 -15.80 2.53 8.19
C MET A 1 -15.03 2.01 9.39
N LEU A 2 -14.45 0.84 9.26
CA LEU A 2 -13.58 0.28 10.29
C LEU A 2 -12.14 0.32 9.79
N GLY A 3 -11.27 1.01 10.52
CA GLY A 3 -9.83 1.02 10.20
C GLY A 3 -9.16 -0.24 10.73
N ILE A 4 -8.20 -0.76 9.98
CA ILE A 4 -7.37 -1.89 10.41
C ILE A 4 -5.91 -1.48 10.46
N ASP A 5 -5.15 -2.12 11.35
CA ASP A 5 -3.71 -1.88 11.43
C ASP A 5 -2.93 -2.85 10.53
N THR A 6 -1.62 -2.69 10.53
CA THR A 6 -0.73 -3.49 9.70
C THR A 6 -0.81 -4.98 10.03
N ASN A 7 -0.85 -5.35 11.31
CA ASN A 7 -0.88 -6.76 11.68
C ASN A 7 -2.16 -7.46 11.21
N VAL A 8 -3.30 -6.78 11.32
CA VAL A 8 -4.57 -7.33 10.82
C VAL A 8 -4.50 -7.53 9.32
N LEU A 9 -4.01 -6.54 8.57
CA LEU A 9 -3.88 -6.65 7.12
C LEU A 9 -2.91 -7.77 6.71
N VAL A 10 -1.73 -7.82 7.34
CA VAL A 10 -0.74 -8.86 7.06
C VAL A 10 -1.31 -10.25 7.34
N ARG A 11 -1.99 -10.45 8.47
CA ARG A 11 -2.60 -11.74 8.80
C ARG A 11 -3.68 -12.15 7.81
N PHE A 12 -4.40 -11.18 7.26
CA PHE A 12 -5.39 -11.44 6.23
C PHE A 12 -4.76 -11.82 4.89
N LEU A 13 -3.66 -11.16 4.53
CA LEU A 13 -2.97 -11.40 3.25
C LEU A 13 -2.08 -12.66 3.29
N VAL A 14 -1.37 -12.86 4.41
CA VAL A 14 -0.47 -14.01 4.61
C VAL A 14 -1.11 -14.94 5.64
N ARG A 15 -1.47 -16.13 5.22
CA ARG A 15 -2.22 -17.09 6.04
C ARG A 15 -1.27 -18.02 6.82
N ASP A 16 -0.22 -17.47 7.41
CA ASP A 16 0.75 -18.23 8.19
C ASP A 16 0.31 -18.49 9.63
N ASP A 17 -0.64 -17.70 10.15
CA ASP A 17 -1.26 -17.90 11.45
C ASP A 17 -2.75 -18.11 11.25
N GLN A 18 -3.19 -19.35 11.27
CA GLN A 18 -4.58 -19.70 10.96
C GLN A 18 -5.59 -19.14 11.98
N THR A 19 -5.21 -19.05 13.25
CA THR A 19 -6.07 -18.48 14.27
C THR A 19 -6.32 -17.00 14.04
N GLN A 20 -5.25 -16.23 13.79
CA GLN A 20 -5.37 -14.81 13.52
C GLN A 20 -6.02 -14.54 12.17
N PHE A 21 -5.71 -15.35 11.15
CA PHE A 21 -6.37 -15.24 9.86
C PHE A 21 -7.90 -15.41 9.99
N LYS A 22 -8.35 -16.41 10.71
CA LYS A 22 -9.79 -16.64 10.91
C LYS A 22 -10.45 -15.48 11.63
N LYS A 23 -9.80 -14.92 12.64
CA LYS A 23 -10.30 -13.74 13.36
C LYS A 23 -10.42 -12.52 12.45
N ALA A 24 -9.37 -12.24 11.68
CA ALA A 24 -9.36 -11.13 10.74
C ALA A 24 -10.46 -11.31 9.69
N ARG A 25 -10.56 -12.49 9.09
CA ARG A 25 -11.59 -12.79 8.09
C ARG A 25 -13.00 -12.61 8.65
N LYS A 26 -13.24 -13.09 9.85
CA LYS A 26 -14.56 -12.96 10.49
C LYS A 26 -14.93 -11.51 10.74
N LEU A 27 -13.95 -10.72 11.20
CA LEU A 27 -14.14 -9.30 11.44
C LEU A 27 -14.49 -8.56 10.13
N LEU A 28 -13.72 -8.80 9.07
CA LEU A 28 -13.95 -8.16 7.79
C LEU A 28 -15.30 -8.55 7.19
N LYS A 29 -15.65 -9.82 7.25
CA LYS A 29 -16.96 -10.31 6.76
C LYS A 29 -18.12 -9.66 7.49
N ARG A 30 -18.01 -9.46 8.81
CA ARG A 30 -19.04 -8.83 9.60
C ARG A 30 -19.26 -7.38 9.19
N GLU A 31 -18.16 -6.63 8.98
CA GLU A 31 -18.26 -5.23 8.52
C GLU A 31 -18.92 -5.14 7.17
N VAL A 32 -18.49 -5.97 6.23
CA VAL A 32 -19.05 -6.00 4.88
C VAL A 32 -20.53 -6.40 4.89
N SER A 33 -20.91 -7.38 5.69
CA SER A 33 -22.31 -7.81 5.82
C SER A 33 -23.23 -6.71 6.36
N ASN A 34 -22.66 -5.78 7.11
CA ASN A 34 -23.38 -4.62 7.63
C ASN A 34 -23.32 -3.39 6.70
N GLY A 35 -22.86 -3.58 5.47
CA GLY A 35 -22.78 -2.52 4.47
C GLY A 35 -21.67 -1.51 4.74
N ARG A 36 -20.69 -1.84 5.56
CA ARG A 36 -19.57 -0.95 5.89
C ARG A 36 -18.30 -1.39 5.17
N ARG A 37 -17.44 -0.43 4.90
CA ARG A 37 -16.14 -0.68 4.26
C ARG A 37 -15.03 -0.76 5.32
N VAL A 38 -13.97 -1.46 4.97
CA VAL A 38 -12.74 -1.53 5.76
C VAL A 38 -11.76 -0.48 5.21
N PHE A 39 -11.21 0.33 6.11
CA PHE A 39 -10.31 1.42 5.73
C PHE A 39 -8.86 1.05 6.02
N ILE A 40 -8.00 1.28 5.03
CA ILE A 40 -6.55 1.11 5.12
C ILE A 40 -5.91 2.46 4.83
N ASN A 41 -5.27 3.07 5.84
CA ASN A 41 -4.56 4.32 5.62
C ASN A 41 -3.20 4.06 4.95
N GLN A 42 -2.56 5.13 4.47
CA GLN A 42 -1.31 4.99 3.73
C GLN A 42 -0.14 4.53 4.59
N LEU A 43 -0.14 4.84 5.88
CA LEU A 43 0.89 4.35 6.79
C LEU A 43 0.82 2.83 6.90
N VAL A 44 -0.38 2.29 7.05
CA VAL A 44 -0.59 0.83 7.08
C VAL A 44 -0.18 0.20 5.76
N LEU A 45 -0.52 0.82 4.63
CA LEU A 45 -0.15 0.29 3.31
C LEU A 45 1.37 0.24 3.13
N LEU A 46 2.08 1.31 3.50
CA LEU A 46 3.54 1.36 3.42
C LEU A 46 4.19 0.31 4.32
N GLU A 47 3.74 0.21 5.56
CA GLU A 47 4.29 -0.75 6.50
C GLU A 47 4.01 -2.18 6.04
N THR A 48 2.83 -2.44 5.51
CA THR A 48 2.46 -3.75 4.98
C THR A 48 3.37 -4.16 3.82
N GLU A 49 3.61 -3.28 2.86
CA GLU A 49 4.54 -3.55 1.77
C GLU A 49 5.93 -3.87 2.30
N TRP A 50 6.42 -3.09 3.24
CA TRP A 50 7.73 -3.31 3.84
C TRP A 50 7.82 -4.68 4.55
N VAL A 51 6.80 -5.03 5.34
CA VAL A 51 6.75 -6.31 6.06
C VAL A 51 6.71 -7.49 5.10
N LEU A 52 5.83 -7.43 4.08
CA LEU A 52 5.70 -8.51 3.11
C LEU A 52 6.98 -8.71 2.32
N ARG A 53 7.66 -7.65 1.95
CA ARG A 53 8.93 -7.72 1.22
C ARG A 53 10.08 -8.19 2.12
N SER A 54 10.23 -7.57 3.30
CA SER A 54 11.40 -7.80 4.15
C SER A 54 11.33 -9.07 4.98
N ARG A 55 10.13 -9.43 5.48
CA ARG A 55 9.95 -10.61 6.34
C ARG A 55 9.48 -11.84 5.58
N TYR A 56 8.66 -11.66 4.55
CA TYR A 56 8.09 -12.77 3.79
C TYR A 56 8.71 -12.94 2.42
N GLY A 57 9.59 -12.03 2.02
CA GLY A 57 10.31 -12.14 0.75
C GLY A 57 9.42 -12.05 -0.48
N LEU A 58 8.27 -11.39 -0.40
CA LEU A 58 7.38 -11.26 -1.54
C LEU A 58 8.06 -10.50 -2.68
N ALA A 59 7.95 -11.06 -3.89
CA ALA A 59 8.47 -10.42 -5.09
C ALA A 59 7.63 -9.18 -5.46
N LYS A 60 8.27 -8.24 -6.12
CA LYS A 60 7.64 -6.98 -6.56
C LYS A 60 6.38 -7.22 -7.39
N THR A 61 6.42 -8.18 -8.31
CA THR A 61 5.26 -8.50 -9.16
C THR A 61 4.05 -8.91 -8.33
N LEU A 62 4.27 -9.69 -7.27
CA LEU A 62 3.20 -10.12 -6.38
C LEU A 62 2.69 -8.97 -5.52
N MET A 63 3.58 -8.06 -5.11
CA MET A 63 3.18 -6.85 -4.37
C MET A 63 2.32 -5.92 -5.24
N LEU A 64 2.71 -5.71 -6.50
CA LEU A 64 1.92 -4.93 -7.45
C LEU A 64 0.51 -5.51 -7.60
N ASP A 65 0.41 -6.82 -7.78
CA ASP A 65 -0.88 -7.51 -7.89
C ASP A 65 -1.70 -7.37 -6.61
N THR A 66 -1.08 -7.56 -5.46
CA THR A 66 -1.76 -7.48 -4.15
C THR A 66 -2.36 -6.11 -3.92
N ILE A 67 -1.58 -5.04 -4.14
CA ILE A 67 -2.07 -3.67 -3.93
C ILE A 67 -3.14 -3.32 -4.97
N SER A 68 -2.98 -3.75 -6.22
CA SER A 68 -3.99 -3.55 -7.25
C SER A 68 -5.32 -4.20 -6.88
N ARG A 69 -5.29 -5.41 -6.30
CA ARG A 69 -6.49 -6.09 -5.83
C ARG A 69 -7.17 -5.36 -4.66
N LEU A 70 -6.38 -4.77 -3.76
CA LEU A 70 -6.92 -3.95 -2.68
C LEU A 70 -7.64 -2.71 -3.23
N LEU A 71 -7.06 -2.07 -4.25
CA LEU A 71 -7.68 -0.93 -4.93
C LEU A 71 -9.01 -1.31 -5.59
N ASP A 72 -9.07 -2.49 -6.19
CA ASP A 72 -10.25 -2.94 -6.91
C ASP A 72 -11.33 -3.54 -6.01
N ALA A 73 -11.00 -3.86 -4.77
CA ALA A 73 -11.94 -4.49 -3.84
C ALA A 73 -13.01 -3.48 -3.38
N PRO A 74 -14.31 -3.72 -3.68
CA PRO A 74 -15.35 -2.76 -3.33
C PRO A 74 -15.55 -2.57 -1.83
N ASP A 75 -15.15 -3.56 -1.04
CA ASP A 75 -15.31 -3.56 0.41
C ASP A 75 -14.16 -2.87 1.15
N ILE A 76 -13.12 -2.48 0.42
CA ILE A 76 -11.92 -1.85 0.97
C ILE A 76 -11.80 -0.43 0.44
N GLN A 77 -11.49 0.49 1.35
CA GLN A 77 -11.19 1.87 1.02
C GLN A 77 -9.73 2.15 1.39
N LEU A 78 -8.90 2.43 0.40
CA LEU A 78 -7.54 2.93 0.65
C LEU A 78 -7.57 4.44 0.78
N GLU A 79 -6.74 4.97 1.65
CA GLU A 79 -6.56 6.42 1.77
C GLU A 79 -5.92 6.95 0.49
N ASP A 80 -6.53 8.00 -0.09
CA ASP A 80 -6.03 8.67 -1.29
C ASP A 80 -5.72 7.67 -2.43
N GLU A 81 -6.74 6.97 -2.90
CA GLU A 81 -6.60 5.97 -3.96
C GLU A 81 -5.88 6.51 -5.20
N PRO A 82 -6.14 7.74 -5.68
CA PRO A 82 -5.39 8.27 -6.82
C PRO A 82 -3.87 8.30 -6.61
N ALA A 83 -3.40 8.61 -5.40
CA ALA A 83 -1.97 8.59 -5.11
C ALA A 83 -1.41 7.17 -5.17
N VAL A 84 -2.16 6.19 -4.66
CA VAL A 84 -1.77 4.78 -4.70
C VAL A 84 -1.71 4.27 -6.15
N GLU A 85 -2.71 4.61 -6.95
CA GLU A 85 -2.75 4.24 -8.37
C GLU A 85 -1.54 4.79 -9.13
N GLU A 86 -1.23 6.07 -8.92
CA GLU A 86 -0.07 6.71 -9.53
C GLU A 86 1.23 6.05 -9.08
N ALA A 87 1.36 5.79 -7.78
CA ALA A 87 2.55 5.13 -7.25
C ALA A 87 2.76 3.74 -7.85
N LEU A 88 1.71 2.95 -8.01
CA LEU A 88 1.80 1.63 -8.64
C LEU A 88 2.22 1.73 -10.10
N PHE A 89 1.65 2.68 -10.82
CA PHE A 89 1.97 2.90 -12.23
C PHE A 89 3.46 3.24 -12.41
N ILE A 90 3.98 4.12 -11.56
CA ILE A 90 5.39 4.53 -11.60
C ILE A 90 6.29 3.38 -11.14
N TRP A 91 5.93 2.70 -10.05
CA TRP A 91 6.76 1.66 -9.45
C TRP A 91 6.96 0.47 -10.38
N ARG A 92 5.98 0.15 -11.20
CA ARG A 92 6.05 -0.98 -12.13
C ARG A 92 7.36 -1.00 -12.93
N ASP A 93 7.79 0.16 -13.44
CA ASP A 93 8.95 0.29 -14.33
C ASP A 93 10.15 0.96 -13.65
N ALA A 94 10.08 1.24 -12.36
CA ALA A 94 11.12 1.95 -11.64
C ALA A 94 12.00 1.00 -10.82
N ASN A 95 13.23 1.43 -10.57
CA ASN A 95 14.14 0.74 -9.64
C ASN A 95 14.05 1.28 -8.22
N ALA A 96 13.30 2.36 -8.00
CA ALA A 96 13.07 2.92 -6.68
C ALA A 96 12.08 2.06 -5.89
N ASP A 97 12.06 2.26 -4.57
CA ASP A 97 11.13 1.56 -3.70
C ASP A 97 9.70 2.07 -3.86
N PHE A 98 8.72 1.22 -3.53
CA PHE A 98 7.32 1.63 -3.51
C PHE A 98 7.10 2.85 -2.63
N ALA A 99 7.76 2.92 -1.47
CA ALA A 99 7.64 4.06 -0.56
C ALA A 99 8.03 5.37 -1.26
N ASP A 100 9.11 5.39 -2.05
CA ASP A 100 9.52 6.58 -2.77
C ASP A 100 8.47 7.00 -3.79
N CYS A 101 7.92 6.04 -4.52
CA CYS A 101 6.88 6.30 -5.51
C CYS A 101 5.62 6.89 -4.86
N LEU A 102 5.22 6.36 -3.71
CA LEU A 102 4.04 6.87 -2.99
C LEU A 102 4.29 8.23 -2.37
N ILE A 103 5.48 8.46 -1.80
CA ILE A 103 5.87 9.77 -1.26
C ILE A 103 5.77 10.83 -2.35
N GLY A 104 6.35 10.55 -3.52
CA GLY A 104 6.32 11.48 -4.65
C GLY A 104 4.91 11.76 -5.13
N ALA A 105 4.10 10.72 -5.31
CA ALA A 105 2.71 10.86 -5.72
C ALA A 105 1.91 11.71 -4.73
N ARG A 106 2.07 11.43 -3.44
CA ARG A 106 1.39 12.19 -2.39
C ARG A 106 1.82 13.65 -2.37
N ASN A 107 3.13 13.91 -2.46
CA ASN A 107 3.64 15.29 -2.50
C ASN A 107 3.08 16.07 -3.68
N GLY A 108 3.01 15.46 -4.85
CA GLY A 108 2.41 16.08 -6.02
C GLY A 108 0.95 16.44 -5.82
N ARG A 109 0.20 15.59 -5.15
CA ARG A 109 -1.21 15.85 -4.86
C ARG A 109 -1.40 17.01 -3.86
N PHE A 110 -0.40 17.28 -3.02
CA PHE A 110 -0.42 18.43 -2.12
C PHE A 110 0.16 19.69 -2.75
N GLY A 111 0.46 19.66 -4.05
CA GLY A 111 0.93 20.83 -4.78
C GLY A 111 2.44 21.06 -4.71
N CYS A 112 3.21 20.06 -4.26
CA CYS A 112 4.66 20.17 -4.24
C CYS A 112 5.19 20.16 -5.68
N ARG A 113 6.05 21.13 -6.00
CA ARG A 113 6.69 21.25 -7.31
C ARG A 113 7.62 20.07 -7.59
N ALA A 114 8.30 19.57 -6.57
CA ALA A 114 9.22 18.43 -6.67
C ALA A 114 9.41 17.81 -5.29
N THR A 115 9.92 16.58 -5.27
CA THR A 115 10.37 15.90 -4.06
C THR A 115 11.88 15.80 -4.11
N VAL A 116 12.56 16.32 -3.10
CA VAL A 116 14.02 16.30 -3.02
C VAL A 116 14.46 15.03 -2.30
N THR A 117 15.48 14.38 -2.84
CA THR A 117 15.98 13.11 -2.29
C THR A 117 17.50 13.01 -2.38
N PHE A 118 18.09 12.27 -1.45
CA PHE A 118 19.49 11.84 -1.58
C PHE A 118 19.63 10.47 -2.24
N ASP A 119 18.52 9.74 -2.40
CA ASP A 119 18.55 8.41 -3.00
C ASP A 119 18.75 8.50 -4.52
N THR A 120 19.77 7.83 -5.03
CA THR A 120 20.11 7.87 -6.44
C THR A 120 19.01 7.29 -7.33
N LYS A 121 18.37 6.20 -6.90
CA LYS A 121 17.30 5.57 -7.67
C LYS A 121 16.05 6.43 -7.67
N ALA A 122 15.67 6.97 -6.51
CA ALA A 122 14.50 7.84 -6.39
C ALA A 122 14.68 9.14 -7.18
N SER A 123 15.90 9.68 -7.24
CA SER A 123 16.15 10.94 -7.96
C SER A 123 15.84 10.85 -9.46
N LYS A 124 15.76 9.65 -10.01
CA LYS A 124 15.44 9.42 -11.42
C LYS A 124 13.94 9.35 -11.68
N LEU A 125 13.12 9.33 -10.63
CA LEU A 125 11.67 9.35 -10.79
C LEU A 125 11.19 10.72 -11.26
N SER A 126 10.14 10.73 -12.09
CA SER A 126 9.48 11.97 -12.48
C SER A 126 8.99 12.72 -11.23
N GLY A 127 9.23 14.02 -11.18
CA GLY A 127 8.86 14.84 -10.04
C GLY A 127 9.86 14.81 -8.87
N PHE A 128 10.94 14.06 -9.00
CA PHE A 128 12.03 14.05 -8.01
C PHE A 128 13.23 14.85 -8.49
N THR A 129 13.99 15.35 -7.52
CA THR A 129 15.21 16.11 -7.73
C THR A 129 16.26 15.66 -6.74
N ALA A 130 17.49 15.45 -7.20
CA ALA A 130 18.60 15.16 -6.32
C ALA A 130 18.89 16.37 -5.41
N ALA A 131 19.16 16.08 -4.18
CA ALA A 131 19.54 17.11 -3.21
C ALA A 131 20.95 17.66 -3.49
#